data_75184eebf1dd1de95b65f2fe0602cb7a
#
_entry.id   75184eebf1dd1de95b65f2fe0602cb7a
#
_cell.length_a   1.000
_cell.length_b   1.000
_cell.length_c   1.000
_cell.angle_alpha   90.00
_cell.angle_beta   90.00
_cell.angle_gamma   90.00
#
_symmetry.space_group_name_H-M   'P 1'
#
loop_
_entity.id
_entity.type
_entity.pdbx_description
1 polymer ?
#
loop_
_entity_poly.entity_id
_entity_poly.type
_entity_poly.pdbx_seq_one_letter_code
_entity_poly.pdbx_strand_id
1 'polypeptide(L)'
;APNASSSIICGGTSPSIEPSRANVYTHKTLSGSFKVKNKYLEQLLESKNLNNEKTWRDISAAEGSVEGIEELSEEEKAIFKTAPEINQMWVVDHAHQRQKYICQSQSVNLFFVPPKSEEPQEVHDEYLNYVNSVHWAGANKLKSMYYLRSAAARNSENVNVKIPKINLEEQECISCEG
;
A
#
# COMPACT_ATOMS: atom_id res chain seq x y z
N ALA A 1 16.80 3.07 -2.25
CA ALA A 1 15.73 2.73 -3.22
C ALA A 1 14.95 1.52 -2.71
N PRO A 2 13.66 1.39 -3.04
CA PRO A 2 12.86 0.22 -2.68
C PRO A 2 13.44 -1.05 -3.32
N ASN A 3 13.51 -2.12 -2.54
CA ASN A 3 14.11 -3.40 -2.95
C ASN A 3 13.02 -4.45 -3.28
N ALA A 4 12.11 -4.13 -4.18
CA ALA A 4 10.94 -4.96 -4.46
C ALA A 4 11.29 -6.40 -4.84
N SER A 5 12.19 -6.62 -5.80
CA SER A 5 12.58 -7.97 -6.24
C SER A 5 13.46 -8.67 -5.22
N SER A 6 14.43 -7.96 -4.63
CA SER A 6 15.35 -8.54 -3.64
C SER A 6 14.62 -8.98 -2.37
N SER A 7 13.62 -8.22 -1.91
CA SER A 7 12.84 -8.58 -0.72
C SER A 7 12.04 -9.87 -0.92
N ILE A 8 11.52 -10.12 -2.12
CA ILE A 8 10.82 -11.35 -2.45
C ILE A 8 11.78 -12.55 -2.38
N ILE A 9 12.97 -12.42 -2.95
CA ILE A 9 13.99 -13.48 -2.96
C ILE A 9 14.52 -13.73 -1.54
N CYS A 10 14.69 -12.67 -0.75
CA CYS A 10 15.28 -12.72 0.59
C CYS A 10 14.26 -12.98 1.72
N GLY A 11 13.12 -13.57 1.43
CA GLY A 11 12.15 -14.01 2.43
C GLY A 11 10.83 -13.25 2.48
N GLY A 12 10.58 -12.37 1.53
CA GLY A 12 9.26 -11.75 1.31
C GLY A 12 8.76 -10.88 2.47
N THR A 13 9.67 -10.19 3.19
CA THR A 13 9.26 -9.34 4.31
C THR A 13 8.70 -8.03 3.78
N SER A 14 9.49 -6.99 3.70
CA SER A 14 9.09 -5.69 3.17
C SER A 14 10.08 -5.23 2.11
N PRO A 15 9.63 -4.62 1.00
CA PRO A 15 10.52 -4.06 0.00
C PRO A 15 11.20 -2.77 0.46
N SER A 16 10.79 -2.21 1.59
CA SER A 16 11.28 -0.94 2.14
C SER A 16 11.25 -0.94 3.66
N ILE A 17 11.65 0.18 4.28
CA ILE A 17 11.54 0.40 5.73
C ILE A 17 10.12 0.89 6.10
N GLU A 18 9.30 1.18 5.11
CA GLU A 18 7.93 1.67 5.28
C GLU A 18 6.99 0.55 5.73
N PRO A 19 5.85 0.90 6.36
CA PRO A 19 4.81 -0.06 6.67
C PRO A 19 4.28 -0.77 5.42
N SER A 20 3.81 -1.99 5.58
CA SER A 20 3.21 -2.75 4.49
C SER A 20 1.94 -2.07 3.99
N ARG A 21 1.77 -2.00 2.67
CA ARG A 21 0.58 -1.40 2.05
C ARG A 21 -0.69 -2.18 2.34
N ALA A 22 -0.59 -3.50 2.44
CA ALA A 22 -1.70 -4.41 2.69
C ALA A 22 -1.17 -5.70 3.29
N ASN A 23 -1.97 -6.37 4.12
CA ASN A 23 -1.64 -7.69 4.68
C ASN A 23 -1.90 -8.85 3.71
N VAL A 24 -2.64 -8.59 2.64
CA VAL A 24 -2.86 -9.52 1.53
C VAL A 24 -2.95 -8.75 0.23
N TYR A 25 -2.27 -9.23 -0.81
CA TYR A 25 -2.31 -8.61 -2.14
C TYR A 25 -2.04 -9.65 -3.23
N THR A 26 -2.41 -9.30 -4.45
CA THR A 26 -2.12 -10.13 -5.63
C THR A 26 -0.82 -9.65 -6.27
N HIS A 27 0.18 -10.52 -6.30
CA HIS A 27 1.41 -10.31 -7.03
C HIS A 27 1.28 -10.90 -8.44
N LYS A 28 1.40 -10.05 -9.45
CA LYS A 28 1.35 -10.46 -10.86
C LYS A 28 2.77 -10.62 -11.39
N THR A 29 3.04 -11.78 -11.98
CA THR A 29 4.28 -12.10 -12.67
C THR A 29 3.99 -12.54 -14.10
N LEU A 30 5.03 -12.71 -14.91
CA LEU A 30 4.89 -13.30 -16.25
C LEU A 30 4.32 -14.72 -16.21
N SER A 31 4.56 -15.45 -15.11
CA SER A 31 4.10 -16.83 -14.93
C SER A 31 2.69 -16.94 -14.35
N GLY A 32 2.06 -15.81 -13.98
CA GLY A 32 0.72 -15.82 -13.40
C GLY A 32 0.52 -14.83 -12.25
N SER A 33 -0.62 -14.97 -11.58
CA SER A 33 -0.99 -14.13 -10.44
C SER A 33 -0.99 -14.96 -9.17
N PHE A 34 -0.26 -14.51 -8.16
CA PHE A 34 -0.10 -15.18 -6.88
C PHE A 34 -0.66 -14.31 -5.76
N LYS A 35 -1.43 -14.91 -4.86
CA LYS A 35 -1.91 -14.24 -3.65
C LYS A 35 -0.81 -14.30 -2.59
N VAL A 36 -0.31 -13.15 -2.19
CA VAL A 36 0.72 -13.02 -1.15
C VAL A 36 0.04 -12.56 0.13
N LYS A 37 0.31 -13.28 1.21
CA LYS A 37 -0.19 -13.01 2.56
C LYS A 37 0.94 -12.58 3.48
N ASN A 38 0.63 -11.72 4.45
CA ASN A 38 1.58 -11.42 5.52
C ASN A 38 1.77 -12.67 6.39
N LYS A 39 2.97 -13.24 6.36
CA LYS A 39 3.28 -14.49 7.06
C LYS A 39 3.12 -14.42 8.59
N TYR A 40 3.33 -13.25 9.17
CA TYR A 40 3.18 -13.05 10.61
C TYR A 40 1.71 -12.96 11.02
N LEU A 41 0.89 -12.31 10.18
CA LEU A 41 -0.56 -12.32 10.37
C LEU A 41 -1.12 -13.74 10.18
N GLU A 42 -0.62 -14.50 9.21
CA GLU A 42 -1.03 -15.89 8.99
C GLU A 42 -0.75 -16.74 10.22
N GLN A 43 0.44 -16.63 10.83
CA GLN A 43 0.78 -17.32 12.07
C GLN A 43 -0.12 -16.93 13.25
N LEU A 44 -0.45 -15.64 13.38
CA LEU A 44 -1.39 -15.19 14.41
C LEU A 44 -2.79 -15.79 14.19
N LEU A 45 -3.29 -15.71 12.96
CA LEU A 45 -4.60 -16.29 12.62
C LEU A 45 -4.65 -17.80 12.81
N GLU A 46 -3.55 -18.53 12.55
CA GLU A 46 -3.43 -19.96 12.86
C GLU A 46 -3.54 -20.23 14.35
N SER A 47 -2.82 -19.47 15.18
CA SER A 47 -2.86 -19.64 16.64
C SER A 47 -4.25 -19.42 17.24
N LYS A 48 -5.09 -18.66 16.55
CA LYS A 48 -6.48 -18.36 16.93
C LYS A 48 -7.51 -19.23 16.20
N ASN A 49 -7.11 -20.17 15.37
CA ASN A 49 -7.98 -20.96 14.49
C ASN A 49 -8.81 -20.10 13.50
N LEU A 50 -8.30 -18.95 13.11
CA LEU A 50 -8.93 -18.00 12.19
C LEU A 50 -8.31 -18.02 10.79
N ASN A 51 -7.30 -18.84 10.53
CA ASN A 51 -6.65 -18.96 9.23
C ASN A 51 -7.52 -19.75 8.24
N ASN A 52 -8.57 -19.12 7.73
CA ASN A 52 -9.51 -19.71 6.79
C ASN A 52 -9.80 -18.76 5.61
N GLU A 53 -10.41 -19.27 4.54
CA GLU A 53 -10.72 -18.49 3.35
C GLU A 53 -11.63 -17.30 3.60
N LYS A 54 -12.58 -17.42 4.53
CA LYS A 54 -13.51 -16.34 4.86
C LYS A 54 -12.73 -15.16 5.41
N THR A 55 -11.91 -15.37 6.45
CA THR A 55 -11.08 -14.33 7.07
C THR A 55 -10.18 -13.62 6.03
N TRP A 56 -9.52 -14.38 5.17
CA TRP A 56 -8.67 -13.78 4.13
C TRP A 56 -9.45 -13.05 3.04
N ARG A 57 -10.69 -13.45 2.79
CA ARG A 57 -11.58 -12.73 1.87
C ARG A 57 -11.99 -11.39 2.47
N ASP A 58 -12.35 -11.39 3.76
CA ASP A 58 -12.76 -10.19 4.48
C ASP A 58 -11.60 -9.19 4.56
N ILE A 59 -10.39 -9.63 4.91
CA ILE A 59 -9.17 -8.81 4.87
C ILE A 59 -8.90 -8.29 3.44
N SER A 60 -9.07 -9.11 2.43
CA SER A 60 -8.87 -8.69 1.03
C SER A 60 -9.92 -7.67 0.57
N ALA A 61 -11.17 -7.81 1.00
CA ALA A 61 -12.24 -6.86 0.72
C ALA A 61 -12.02 -5.50 1.42
N ALA A 62 -11.38 -5.53 2.61
CA ALA A 62 -10.95 -4.36 3.35
C ALA A 62 -9.58 -3.82 2.89
N GLU A 63 -9.16 -4.08 1.65
CA GLU A 63 -7.89 -3.62 1.05
C GLU A 63 -6.64 -4.05 1.83
N GLY A 64 -6.74 -5.13 2.59
CA GLY A 64 -5.65 -5.70 3.40
C GLY A 64 -5.65 -5.24 4.85
N SER A 65 -6.62 -4.44 5.28
CA SER A 65 -6.82 -4.05 6.68
C SER A 65 -7.35 -5.22 7.51
N VAL A 66 -6.97 -5.26 8.78
CA VAL A 66 -7.47 -6.21 9.78
C VAL A 66 -8.48 -5.59 10.74
N GLU A 67 -8.81 -4.32 10.57
CA GLU A 67 -9.67 -3.56 11.49
C GLU A 67 -11.05 -4.20 11.69
N GLY A 68 -11.61 -4.77 10.62
CA GLY A 68 -12.91 -5.45 10.65
C GLY A 68 -12.91 -6.87 11.24
N ILE A 69 -11.79 -7.38 11.74
CA ILE A 69 -11.71 -8.72 12.34
C ILE A 69 -11.97 -8.61 13.85
N GLU A 70 -13.17 -8.93 14.28
CA GLU A 70 -13.63 -8.76 15.67
C GLU A 70 -12.85 -9.62 16.67
N GLU A 71 -12.36 -10.79 16.23
CA GLU A 71 -11.63 -11.74 17.07
C GLU A 71 -10.18 -11.33 17.37
N LEU A 72 -9.68 -10.28 16.73
CA LEU A 72 -8.38 -9.70 17.03
C LEU A 72 -8.51 -8.59 18.07
N SER A 73 -7.60 -8.59 19.05
CA SER A 73 -7.52 -7.50 20.02
C SER A 73 -7.03 -6.20 19.37
N GLU A 74 -7.30 -5.06 19.97
CA GLU A 74 -6.85 -3.76 19.49
C GLU A 74 -5.31 -3.67 19.39
N GLU A 75 -4.59 -4.36 20.29
CA GLU A 75 -3.12 -4.45 20.24
C GLU A 75 -2.66 -5.24 19.01
N GLU A 76 -3.33 -6.37 18.71
CA GLU A 76 -3.03 -7.18 17.54
C GLU A 76 -3.35 -6.41 16.25
N LYS A 77 -4.50 -5.74 16.18
CA LYS A 77 -4.85 -4.87 15.04
C LYS A 77 -3.82 -3.77 14.85
N ALA A 78 -3.35 -3.14 15.93
CA ALA A 78 -2.35 -2.08 15.86
C ALA A 78 -1.01 -2.55 15.26
N ILE A 79 -0.62 -3.82 15.47
CA ILE A 79 0.61 -4.41 14.90
C ILE A 79 0.48 -4.57 13.38
N PHE A 80 -0.71 -4.91 12.89
CA PHE A 80 -0.95 -5.21 11.47
C PHE A 80 -1.61 -4.07 10.70
N LYS A 81 -1.60 -2.84 11.23
CA LYS A 81 -2.02 -1.65 10.49
C LYS A 81 -1.30 -1.54 9.17
N THR A 82 -2.04 -1.26 8.13
CA THR A 82 -1.50 -0.99 6.79
C THR A 82 -0.96 0.44 6.69
N ALA A 83 -0.11 0.69 5.71
CA ALA A 83 0.49 2.02 5.53
C ALA A 83 -0.54 3.16 5.45
N PRO A 84 -1.69 3.02 4.75
CA PRO A 84 -2.73 4.05 4.72
C PRO A 84 -3.41 4.32 6.08
N GLU A 85 -3.39 3.36 7.00
CA GLU A 85 -4.03 3.47 8.32
C GLU A 85 -3.12 4.16 9.36
N ILE A 86 -1.86 4.40 9.00
CA ILE A 86 -0.87 5.02 9.87
C ILE A 86 -0.76 6.51 9.53
N ASN A 87 -0.67 7.35 10.56
CA ASN A 87 -0.38 8.77 10.35
C ASN A 87 0.97 8.94 9.64
N GLN A 88 0.94 9.50 8.45
CA GLN A 88 2.11 9.64 7.58
C GLN A 88 3.20 10.58 8.15
N MET A 89 2.87 11.40 9.14
CA MET A 89 3.85 12.18 9.86
C MET A 89 4.90 11.28 10.54
N TRP A 90 4.49 10.12 11.06
CA TRP A 90 5.42 9.15 11.63
C TRP A 90 6.40 8.58 10.59
N VAL A 91 5.94 8.37 9.35
CA VAL A 91 6.82 7.92 8.26
C VAL A 91 7.90 8.96 7.97
N VAL A 92 7.52 10.24 7.94
CA VAL A 92 8.45 11.36 7.75
C VAL A 92 9.43 11.47 8.93
N ASP A 93 8.94 11.40 10.16
CA ASP A 93 9.79 11.54 11.36
C ASP A 93 10.78 10.38 11.49
N HIS A 94 10.36 9.16 11.24
CA HIS A 94 11.26 8.00 11.20
C HIS A 94 12.32 8.13 10.09
N ALA A 95 11.93 8.60 8.92
CA ALA A 95 12.86 8.85 7.82
C ALA A 95 13.86 9.97 8.18
N HIS A 96 13.38 11.03 8.84
CA HIS A 96 14.24 12.11 9.34
C HIS A 96 15.27 11.62 10.36
N GLN A 97 14.88 10.77 11.31
CA GLN A 97 15.81 10.20 12.26
C GLN A 97 16.90 9.35 11.60
N ARG A 98 16.56 8.59 10.57
CA ARG A 98 17.51 7.82 9.78
C ARG A 98 18.43 8.69 8.92
N GLN A 99 17.94 9.85 8.45
CA GLN A 99 18.66 10.72 7.51
C GLN A 99 20.04 11.15 8.04
N LYS A 100 20.22 11.23 9.36
CA LYS A 100 21.51 11.55 10.00
C LYS A 100 22.62 10.55 9.65
N TYR A 101 22.25 9.31 9.37
CA TYR A 101 23.16 8.20 9.13
C TYR A 101 23.22 7.77 7.66
N ILE A 102 22.50 8.47 6.79
CA ILE A 102 22.41 8.16 5.36
C ILE A 102 22.93 9.35 4.57
N CYS A 103 24.05 9.15 3.86
CA CYS A 103 24.67 10.21 3.04
C CYS A 103 23.86 10.55 1.79
N GLN A 104 23.13 9.59 1.25
CA GLN A 104 22.23 9.77 0.11
C GLN A 104 20.81 10.15 0.57
N SER A 105 19.92 10.39 -0.39
CA SER A 105 18.50 10.55 -0.11
C SER A 105 17.84 9.20 0.16
N GLN A 106 16.65 9.24 0.76
CA GLN A 106 15.79 8.07 0.98
C GLN A 106 14.58 8.15 0.05
N SER A 107 14.21 7.03 -0.59
CA SER A 107 12.99 6.93 -1.39
C SER A 107 11.80 6.68 -0.46
N VAL A 108 11.29 7.74 0.16
CA VAL A 108 10.17 7.68 1.11
C VAL A 108 8.86 7.79 0.36
N ASN A 109 8.01 6.78 0.48
CA ASN A 109 6.64 6.82 -0.04
C ASN A 109 5.68 7.27 1.07
N LEU A 110 4.72 8.10 0.69
CA LEU A 110 3.61 8.51 1.55
C LEU A 110 2.30 7.93 1.02
N PHE A 111 1.40 7.58 1.93
CA PHE A 111 0.16 6.90 1.61
C PHE A 111 -1.02 7.69 2.16
N PHE A 112 -1.91 8.13 1.28
CA PHE A 112 -3.07 8.90 1.65
C PHE A 112 -4.34 8.27 1.08
N VAL A 113 -5.40 8.30 1.87
CA VAL A 113 -6.74 7.88 1.43
C VAL A 113 -7.61 9.13 1.43
N PRO A 114 -7.99 9.64 0.25
CA PRO A 114 -8.87 10.79 0.18
C PRO A 114 -10.25 10.43 0.72
N PRO A 115 -10.96 11.39 1.33
CA PRO A 115 -12.35 11.21 1.71
C PRO A 115 -13.21 10.93 0.47
N LYS A 116 -14.35 10.29 0.69
CA LYS A 116 -15.30 10.04 -0.39
C LYS A 116 -15.88 11.34 -0.91
N SER A 117 -16.31 11.36 -2.17
CA SER A 117 -16.86 12.56 -2.82
C SER A 117 -18.13 13.10 -2.17
N GLU A 118 -18.86 12.24 -1.44
CA GLU A 118 -20.09 12.61 -0.74
C GLU A 118 -19.83 13.25 0.64
N GLU A 119 -18.59 13.21 1.14
CA GLU A 119 -18.24 13.78 2.43
C GLU A 119 -18.33 15.31 2.40
N PRO A 120 -18.64 15.96 3.55
CA PRO A 120 -18.70 17.42 3.65
C PRO A 120 -17.39 18.08 3.23
N GLN A 121 -17.47 19.30 2.69
CA GLN A 121 -16.30 20.07 2.26
C GLN A 121 -15.27 20.26 3.38
N GLU A 122 -15.72 20.39 4.62
CA GLU A 122 -14.85 20.52 5.80
C GLU A 122 -13.92 19.30 5.95
N VAL A 123 -14.41 18.09 5.69
CA VAL A 123 -13.59 16.86 5.74
C VAL A 123 -12.54 16.86 4.63
N HIS A 124 -12.90 17.35 3.44
CA HIS A 124 -11.95 17.51 2.34
C HIS A 124 -10.87 18.54 2.67
N ASP A 125 -11.24 19.65 3.30
CA ASP A 125 -10.30 20.70 3.69
C ASP A 125 -9.36 20.22 4.80
N GLU A 126 -9.85 19.48 5.79
CA GLU A 126 -9.02 18.85 6.83
C GLU A 126 -8.04 17.85 6.23
N TYR A 127 -8.50 17.02 5.30
CA TYR A 127 -7.63 16.09 4.58
C TYR A 127 -6.52 16.81 3.80
N LEU A 128 -6.86 17.88 3.08
CA LEU A 128 -5.87 18.66 2.33
C LEU A 128 -4.87 19.34 3.26
N ASN A 129 -5.32 19.87 4.39
CA ASN A 129 -4.46 20.45 5.41
C ASN A 129 -3.50 19.42 6.01
N TYR A 130 -3.98 18.20 6.27
CA TYR A 130 -3.15 17.10 6.72
C TYR A 130 -2.10 16.71 5.67
N VAL A 131 -2.48 16.50 4.41
CA VAL A 131 -1.56 16.17 3.31
C VAL A 131 -0.50 17.24 3.16
N ASN A 132 -0.91 18.51 3.15
CA ASN A 132 0.01 19.66 3.04
C ASN A 132 0.99 19.73 4.21
N SER A 133 0.53 19.47 5.43
CA SER A 133 1.37 19.47 6.64
C SER A 133 2.43 18.38 6.60
N VAL A 134 2.05 17.18 6.19
CA VAL A 134 2.99 16.04 6.03
C VAL A 134 3.99 16.31 4.90
N HIS A 135 3.52 16.84 3.77
CA HIS A 135 4.38 17.19 2.65
C HIS A 135 5.38 18.29 3.03
N TRP A 136 4.92 19.34 3.71
CA TRP A 136 5.79 20.42 4.20
C TRP A 136 6.85 19.90 5.18
N ALA A 137 6.44 19.02 6.12
CA ALA A 137 7.37 18.40 7.06
C ALA A 137 8.43 17.55 6.31
N GLY A 138 8.01 16.77 5.31
CA GLY A 138 8.92 16.00 4.47
C GLY A 138 9.90 16.87 3.71
N ALA A 139 9.43 17.94 3.08
CA ALA A 139 10.26 18.87 2.33
C ALA A 139 11.32 19.58 3.21
N ASN A 140 11.02 19.81 4.49
CA ASN A 140 11.95 20.48 5.42
C ASN A 140 12.87 19.53 6.18
N LYS A 141 12.50 18.25 6.32
CA LYS A 141 13.23 17.28 7.14
C LYS A 141 14.05 16.26 6.34
N LEU A 142 13.70 16.05 5.06
CA LEU A 142 14.30 15.01 4.21
C LEU A 142 15.00 15.63 3.00
N LYS A 143 16.00 14.94 2.48
CA LYS A 143 16.67 15.32 1.23
C LYS A 143 15.79 15.13 0.00
N SER A 144 14.91 14.12 0.04
CA SER A 144 13.89 13.88 -0.98
C SER A 144 12.76 13.03 -0.40
N MET A 145 11.61 13.10 -1.06
CA MET A 145 10.51 12.15 -0.98
C MET A 145 10.40 11.46 -2.34
N TYR A 146 9.60 10.39 -2.43
CA TYR A 146 9.46 9.63 -3.66
C TYR A 146 8.02 9.67 -4.18
N TYR A 147 7.21 8.63 -3.93
CA TYR A 147 5.82 8.63 -4.37
C TYR A 147 4.87 9.12 -3.28
N LEU A 148 3.94 9.94 -3.69
CA LEU A 148 2.71 10.16 -2.97
C LEU A 148 1.69 9.16 -3.56
N ARG A 149 1.35 8.14 -2.79
CA ARG A 149 0.40 7.10 -3.18
C ARG A 149 -0.97 7.42 -2.62
N SER A 150 -1.92 7.67 -3.50
CA SER A 150 -3.31 7.88 -3.13
C SER A 150 -4.13 6.67 -3.58
N ALA A 151 -5.02 6.18 -2.72
CA ALA A 151 -6.08 5.31 -3.17
C ALA A 151 -7.03 6.17 -4.01
N ALA A 152 -7.27 5.82 -5.27
CA ALA A 152 -8.35 6.44 -6.02
C ALA A 152 -9.65 6.18 -5.25
N ALA A 153 -10.48 7.22 -5.07
CA ALA A 153 -11.83 7.03 -4.60
C ALA A 153 -12.51 6.05 -5.56
N ARG A 154 -12.62 4.79 -5.16
CA ARG A 154 -13.37 3.81 -5.93
C ARG A 154 -14.82 4.17 -5.75
N ASN A 155 -15.42 4.78 -6.75
CA ASN A 155 -16.85 4.76 -6.90
C ASN A 155 -17.25 3.28 -6.88
N SER A 156 -18.05 2.90 -5.90
CA SER A 156 -18.57 1.54 -5.70
C SER A 156 -19.68 1.19 -6.72
N GLU A 157 -19.55 1.68 -7.93
CA GLU A 157 -20.33 1.17 -9.04
C GLU A 157 -19.59 -0.07 -9.54
N ASN A 158 -20.21 -1.22 -9.30
CA ASN A 158 -19.91 -2.47 -9.97
C ASN A 158 -20.11 -2.27 -11.48
N VAL A 159 -19.13 -1.67 -12.11
CA VAL A 159 -19.05 -1.65 -13.55
C VAL A 159 -18.55 -3.04 -13.96
N ASN A 160 -19.48 -3.95 -14.24
CA ASN A 160 -19.26 -5.09 -15.11
C ASN A 160 -18.96 -4.56 -16.52
N VAL A 161 -17.87 -3.83 -16.67
CA VAL A 161 -17.30 -3.52 -17.97
C VAL A 161 -16.63 -4.79 -18.46
N LYS A 162 -17.31 -5.54 -19.29
CA LYS A 162 -16.66 -6.46 -20.20
C LYS A 162 -15.68 -5.63 -21.00
N ILE A 163 -14.40 -5.69 -20.62
CA ILE A 163 -13.33 -5.12 -21.43
C ILE A 163 -13.38 -5.86 -22.76
N PRO A 164 -13.69 -5.19 -23.89
CA PRO A 164 -13.61 -5.83 -25.19
C PRO A 164 -12.17 -6.32 -25.35
N LYS A 165 -11.98 -7.58 -25.71
CA LYS A 165 -10.67 -8.09 -26.09
C LYS A 165 -10.21 -7.26 -27.28
N ILE A 166 -9.23 -6.40 -27.08
CA ILE A 166 -8.52 -5.75 -28.16
C ILE A 166 -7.71 -6.88 -28.81
N ASN A 167 -8.14 -7.32 -29.98
CA ASN A 167 -7.31 -8.11 -30.86
C ASN A 167 -6.13 -7.21 -31.26
N LEU A 168 -4.98 -7.47 -30.67
CA LEU A 168 -3.71 -6.99 -31.19
C LEU A 168 -3.43 -7.86 -32.43
N GLU A 169 -4.02 -7.50 -33.56
CA GLU A 169 -3.47 -7.88 -34.86
C GLU A 169 -2.09 -7.23 -34.96
N GLU A 170 -1.13 -8.02 -35.36
CA GLU A 170 0.29 -7.74 -35.49
C GLU A 170 0.53 -6.36 -36.17
N GLN A 171 0.94 -5.37 -35.41
CA GLN A 171 1.63 -4.22 -35.97
C GLN A 171 3.10 -4.57 -36.04
N GLU A 172 3.54 -4.93 -37.27
CA GLU A 172 4.96 -5.05 -37.60
C GLU A 172 5.70 -3.77 -37.20
N CYS A 173 6.75 -3.94 -36.43
CA CYS A 173 7.57 -2.85 -35.96
C CYS A 173 8.42 -2.30 -37.11
N ILE A 174 8.02 -1.19 -37.73
CA ILE A 174 8.70 -0.53 -38.86
C ILE A 174 9.98 0.21 -38.41
N SER A 175 10.47 0.08 -37.20
CA SER A 175 11.58 0.88 -36.68
C SER A 175 12.91 0.15 -36.54
N CYS A 176 13.10 -1.03 -37.14
CA CYS A 176 14.36 -1.79 -37.07
C CYS A 176 15.08 -1.98 -38.41
N GLU A 177 14.82 -1.10 -39.41
CA GLU A 177 15.66 -1.00 -40.60
C GLU A 177 16.20 0.43 -40.74
N GLY A 178 17.46 0.61 -40.29
CA GLY A 178 18.21 1.83 -40.41
C GLY A 178 19.56 1.74 -39.72
#